data_1641ba23c2e93bfa07fa64b3741aa207
#
_entry.id   1641ba23c2e93bfa07fa64b3741aa207
#
_cell.length_a   1.000
_cell.length_b   1.000
_cell.length_c   1.000
_cell.angle_alpha   90.00
_cell.angle_beta   90.00
_cell.angle_gamma   90.00
#
_symmetry.space_group_name_H-M   'P 1'
#
loop_
_entity.id
_entity.type
_entity.pdbx_description
1 polymer ?
#
loop_
_entity_poly.entity_id
_entity_poly.type
_entity_poly.pdbx_seq_one_letter_code
_entity_poly.pdbx_strand_id
1 'polypeptide(L)'
;MLTAGPAGLVLLTELNTERPPQRCSGNRLTSRTLTGERTVDLSRIERVRLLTYFSRSGVSERVLLVRDAYGVSLGLTSPASHRALRRALGHLPRRGPRPRASRAALAHLGMLPAPGRLVVHTAVVWLVTVLGLCGYVCAVLALAT
;
A
#
# COMPACT_ATOMS: atom_id res chain seq x y z
N MET A 1 -1.84 -25.30 -8.90
CA MET A 1 -1.99 -23.86 -8.58
C MET A 1 -1.57 -23.67 -7.13
N LEU A 2 -0.34 -23.20 -6.89
CA LEU A 2 0.13 -22.87 -5.54
C LEU A 2 -0.52 -21.54 -5.14
N THR A 3 -1.51 -21.59 -4.28
CA THR A 3 -2.01 -20.43 -3.55
C THR A 3 -0.90 -19.99 -2.61
N ALA A 4 -0.14 -18.97 -3.00
CA ALA A 4 0.78 -18.31 -2.10
C ALA A 4 -0.04 -17.78 -0.92
N GLY A 5 0.08 -18.42 0.24
CA GLY A 5 -0.60 -17.99 1.45
C GLY A 5 -0.16 -16.56 1.84
N PRO A 6 -0.84 -15.93 2.80
CA PRO A 6 -0.57 -14.54 3.20
C PRO A 6 0.91 -14.29 3.54
N ALA A 7 1.60 -15.28 4.10
CA ALA A 7 3.04 -15.22 4.37
C ALA A 7 3.90 -15.10 3.10
N GLY A 8 3.52 -15.79 2.00
CA GLY A 8 4.21 -15.68 0.73
C GLY A 8 4.02 -14.30 0.08
N LEU A 9 2.84 -13.68 0.25
CA LEU A 9 2.58 -12.34 -0.26
C LEU A 9 3.42 -11.28 0.47
N VAL A 10 3.56 -11.39 1.78
CA VAL A 10 4.41 -10.50 2.59
C VAL A 10 5.87 -10.63 2.17
N LEU A 11 6.37 -11.85 2.03
CA LEU A 11 7.75 -12.10 1.61
C LEU A 11 8.03 -11.52 0.20
N LEU A 12 7.12 -11.75 -0.75
CA LEU A 12 7.25 -11.20 -2.11
C LEU A 12 7.21 -9.66 -2.10
N THR A 13 6.44 -9.06 -1.20
CA THR A 13 6.39 -7.60 -1.06
C THR A 13 7.70 -7.06 -0.51
N GLU A 14 8.25 -7.65 0.53
CA GLU A 14 9.55 -7.26 1.10
C GLU A 14 10.70 -7.41 0.10
N LEU A 15 10.70 -8.49 -0.70
CA LEU A 15 11.71 -8.72 -1.73
C LEU A 15 11.70 -7.66 -2.85
N ASN A 16 10.52 -7.09 -3.14
CA ASN A 16 10.33 -6.11 -4.21
C ASN A 16 10.25 -4.66 -3.71
N THR A 17 10.36 -4.42 -2.40
CA THR A 17 10.32 -3.08 -1.82
C THR A 17 11.60 -2.31 -2.15
N GLU A 18 11.43 -1.05 -2.53
CA GLU A 18 12.53 -0.15 -2.87
C GLU A 18 13.44 0.13 -1.67
N ARG A 19 14.73 0.24 -1.96
CA ARG A 19 15.77 0.68 -1.02
C ARG A 19 16.55 1.83 -1.62
N PRO A 20 17.02 2.79 -0.80
CA PRO A 20 17.92 3.83 -1.30
C PRO A 20 19.24 3.22 -1.81
N PRO A 21 19.89 3.82 -2.83
CA PRO A 21 19.49 5.04 -3.53
C PRO A 21 18.45 4.79 -4.64
N GLN A 22 17.55 5.75 -4.81
CA GLN A 22 16.57 5.75 -5.89
C GLN A 22 17.02 6.74 -6.97
N ARG A 23 16.83 6.36 -8.23
CA ARG A 23 17.10 7.21 -9.38
C ARG A 23 15.85 7.34 -10.23
N CYS A 24 15.39 8.56 -10.41
CA CYS A 24 14.31 8.87 -11.33
C CYS A 24 14.91 9.59 -12.53
N SER A 25 14.89 8.95 -13.71
CA SER A 25 15.35 9.54 -14.96
C SER A 25 14.18 9.57 -15.94
N GLY A 26 13.63 10.76 -16.17
CA GLY A 26 12.43 10.91 -16.99
C GLY A 26 11.26 10.09 -16.46
N ASN A 27 10.77 9.14 -17.27
CA ASN A 27 9.66 8.24 -16.92
C ASN A 27 10.12 6.89 -16.34
N ARG A 28 11.40 6.70 -16.09
CA ARG A 28 11.94 5.47 -15.52
C ARG A 28 12.32 5.67 -14.06
N LEU A 29 11.79 4.83 -13.21
CA LEU A 29 12.13 4.78 -11.80
C LEU A 29 12.99 3.54 -11.55
N THR A 30 14.26 3.76 -11.24
CA THR A 30 15.21 2.71 -10.91
C THR A 30 15.44 2.71 -9.41
N SER A 31 15.28 1.57 -8.78
CA SER A 31 15.53 1.39 -7.35
C SER A 31 16.20 0.06 -7.08
N ARG A 32 16.98 0.03 -6.02
CA ARG A 32 17.57 -1.20 -5.51
C ARG A 32 16.54 -1.94 -4.67
N THR A 33 16.42 -3.24 -4.89
CA THR A 33 15.57 -4.14 -4.10
C THR A 33 16.44 -5.23 -3.48
N LEU A 34 15.86 -6.10 -2.65
CA LEU A 34 16.59 -7.27 -2.13
C LEU A 34 17.06 -8.24 -3.21
N THR A 35 16.33 -8.29 -4.33
CA THR A 35 16.62 -9.18 -5.47
C THR A 35 17.51 -8.54 -6.53
N GLY A 36 17.98 -7.30 -6.33
CA GLY A 36 18.82 -6.56 -7.27
C GLY A 36 18.23 -5.22 -7.67
N GLU A 37 18.82 -4.60 -8.67
CA GLU A 37 18.34 -3.34 -9.22
C GLU A 37 17.15 -3.59 -10.17
N ARG A 38 16.08 -2.82 -9.99
CA ARG A 38 14.89 -2.91 -10.84
C ARG A 38 14.50 -1.54 -11.36
N THR A 39 14.14 -1.51 -12.62
CA THR A 39 13.67 -0.30 -13.31
C THR A 39 12.24 -0.52 -13.78
N VAL A 40 11.34 0.36 -13.36
CA VAL A 40 9.93 0.38 -13.76
C VAL A 40 9.69 1.56 -14.69
N ASP A 41 8.99 1.33 -15.78
CA ASP A 41 8.59 2.37 -16.72
C ASP A 41 7.24 2.99 -16.29
N LEU A 42 7.31 4.22 -15.78
CA LEU A 42 6.15 4.97 -15.33
C LEU A 42 5.24 5.46 -16.47
N SER A 43 5.71 5.40 -17.73
CA SER A 43 4.87 5.72 -18.91
C SER A 43 3.96 4.56 -19.32
N ARG A 44 4.28 3.35 -18.89
CA ARG A 44 3.57 2.12 -19.25
C ARG A 44 3.10 1.32 -18.04
N ILE A 45 2.54 2.03 -17.07
CA ILE A 45 2.00 1.40 -15.85
C ILE A 45 0.77 0.55 -16.22
N GLU A 46 0.78 -0.71 -15.85
CA GLU A 46 -0.35 -1.62 -16.00
C GLU A 46 -1.23 -1.62 -14.74
N ARG A 47 -0.59 -1.67 -13.56
CA ARG A 47 -1.30 -1.84 -12.29
C ARG A 47 -0.65 -1.11 -11.14
N VAL A 48 -1.48 -0.52 -10.28
CA VAL A 48 -1.06 0.10 -9.02
C VAL A 48 -1.95 -0.42 -7.89
N ARG A 49 -1.36 -0.96 -6.84
CA ARG A 49 -2.06 -1.47 -5.65
C ARG A 49 -1.41 -0.91 -4.39
N LEU A 50 -2.23 -0.61 -3.40
CA LEU A 50 -1.76 -0.36 -2.05
C LEU A 50 -1.80 -1.67 -1.28
N LEU A 51 -0.67 -2.09 -0.76
CA LEU A 51 -0.53 -3.21 0.16
C LEU A 51 -0.24 -2.66 1.55
N THR A 52 -0.94 -3.16 2.54
CA THR A 52 -0.67 -2.89 3.94
C THR A 52 -0.26 -4.20 4.59
N TYR A 53 0.91 -4.25 5.17
CA TYR A 53 1.40 -5.43 5.89
C TYR A 53 2.01 -5.01 7.22
N PHE A 54 2.06 -5.95 8.14
CA PHE A 54 2.74 -5.75 9.41
C PHE A 54 4.22 -6.11 9.23
N SER A 55 5.09 -5.14 9.48
CA SER A 55 6.52 -5.40 9.47
C SER A 55 6.90 -6.20 10.72
N ARG A 56 8.10 -6.79 10.74
CA ARG A 56 8.62 -7.51 11.91
C ARG A 56 8.68 -6.68 13.19
N SER A 57 8.70 -5.36 13.06
CA SER A 57 8.66 -4.40 14.18
C SER A 57 7.26 -4.17 14.76
N GLY A 58 6.22 -4.85 14.25
CA GLY A 58 4.83 -4.68 14.67
C GLY A 58 4.17 -3.41 14.12
N VAL A 59 4.88 -2.66 13.29
CA VAL A 59 4.34 -1.44 12.65
C VAL A 59 3.67 -1.80 11.33
N SER A 60 2.47 -1.26 11.11
CA SER A 60 1.77 -1.41 9.84
C SER A 60 2.42 -0.53 8.77
N GLU A 61 3.05 -1.15 7.80
CA GLU A 61 3.67 -0.47 6.68
C GLU A 61 2.76 -0.49 5.45
N ARG A 62 2.79 0.61 4.70
CA ARG A 62 2.02 0.77 3.46
C ARG A 62 2.99 0.88 2.29
N VAL A 63 2.85 -0.04 1.35
CA VAL A 63 3.67 -0.10 0.15
C VAL A 63 2.78 0.02 -1.09
N LEU A 64 3.14 0.94 -1.98
CA LEU A 64 2.51 1.05 -3.30
C LEU A 64 3.20 0.10 -4.26
N LEU A 65 2.57 -1.02 -4.57
CA LEU A 65 3.06 -1.95 -5.57
C LEU A 65 2.67 -1.47 -6.97
N VAL A 66 3.67 -1.12 -7.76
CA VAL A 66 3.53 -0.71 -9.17
C VAL A 66 4.01 -1.83 -10.06
N ARG A 67 3.24 -2.15 -11.08
CA ARG A 67 3.63 -3.08 -12.14
C ARG A 67 3.52 -2.39 -13.49
N ASP A 68 4.54 -2.52 -14.30
CA ASP A 68 4.54 -2.01 -15.68
C ASP A 68 4.07 -3.07 -16.69
N ALA A 69 3.93 -2.65 -17.95
CA ALA A 69 3.51 -3.52 -19.04
C ALA A 69 4.53 -4.63 -19.38
N TYR A 70 5.77 -4.51 -18.90
CA TYR A 70 6.81 -5.53 -19.06
C TYR A 70 6.79 -6.57 -17.95
N GLY A 71 5.87 -6.44 -16.99
CA GLY A 71 5.73 -7.36 -15.86
C GLY A 71 6.66 -7.06 -14.68
N VAL A 72 7.48 -6.00 -14.77
CA VAL A 72 8.34 -5.61 -13.65
C VAL A 72 7.49 -5.01 -12.54
N SER A 73 7.70 -5.51 -11.32
CA SER A 73 6.98 -5.04 -10.13
C SER A 73 7.96 -4.40 -9.15
N LEU A 74 7.59 -3.23 -8.63
CA LEU A 74 8.38 -2.49 -7.64
C LEU A 74 7.46 -1.95 -6.55
N GLY A 75 7.84 -2.17 -5.30
CA GLY A 75 7.15 -1.64 -4.12
C GLY A 75 7.73 -0.28 -3.73
N LEU A 76 6.92 0.76 -3.78
CA LEU A 76 7.30 2.13 -3.49
C LEU A 76 6.91 2.48 -2.05
N THR A 77 7.89 2.95 -1.28
CA THR A 77 7.70 3.38 0.11
C THR A 77 8.11 4.83 0.32
N SER A 78 9.00 5.35 -0.54
CA SER A 78 9.52 6.70 -0.35
C SER A 78 8.58 7.78 -0.86
N PRO A 79 8.56 8.96 -0.20
CA PRO A 79 7.78 10.12 -0.66
C PRO A 79 8.22 10.62 -2.04
N ALA A 80 9.48 10.41 -2.42
CA ALA A 80 10.01 10.81 -3.73
C ALA A 80 9.41 9.95 -4.85
N SER A 81 9.39 8.63 -4.66
CA SER A 81 8.78 7.68 -5.59
C SER A 81 7.27 7.88 -5.69
N HIS A 82 6.58 8.17 -4.57
CA HIS A 82 5.15 8.50 -4.58
C HIS A 82 4.86 9.76 -5.41
N ARG A 83 5.70 10.80 -5.29
CA ARG A 83 5.57 12.02 -6.11
C ARG A 83 5.82 11.77 -7.58
N ALA A 84 6.81 10.94 -7.92
CA ALA A 84 7.08 10.54 -9.30
C ALA A 84 5.90 9.76 -9.90
N LEU A 85 5.38 8.77 -9.18
CA LEU A 85 4.21 7.99 -9.58
C LEU A 85 2.96 8.86 -9.76
N ARG A 86 2.70 9.77 -8.83
CA ARG A 86 1.56 10.70 -8.91
C ARG A 86 1.64 11.58 -10.15
N ARG A 87 2.82 12.13 -10.46
CA ARG A 87 3.03 12.92 -11.69
C ARG A 87 2.79 12.07 -12.94
N ALA A 88 3.37 10.87 -12.99
CA ALA A 88 3.18 9.96 -14.12
C ALA A 88 1.70 9.62 -14.36
N LEU A 89 0.95 9.29 -13.31
CA LEU A 89 -0.48 9.01 -13.40
C LEU A 89 -1.29 10.25 -13.85
N GLY A 90 -0.88 11.46 -13.45
CA GLY A 90 -1.51 12.73 -13.84
C GLY A 90 -1.26 13.11 -15.30
N HIS A 91 -0.14 12.69 -15.88
CA HIS A 91 0.25 12.97 -17.27
C HIS A 91 -0.16 11.89 -18.27
N LEU A 92 -0.78 10.79 -17.81
CA LEU A 92 -1.25 9.74 -18.72
C LEU A 92 -2.30 10.30 -19.69
N PRO A 93 -2.16 10.03 -21.00
CA PRO A 93 -3.09 10.50 -22.00
C PRO A 93 -4.50 9.95 -21.75
N ARG A 94 -5.51 10.83 -21.83
CA ARG A 94 -6.92 10.46 -21.57
C ARG A 94 -7.47 9.38 -22.51
N ARG A 95 -6.84 9.17 -23.67
CA ARG A 95 -7.27 8.24 -24.75
C ARG A 95 -6.47 6.92 -24.78
N GLY A 96 -5.54 6.68 -23.86
CA GLY A 96 -4.76 5.43 -23.79
C GLY A 96 -5.33 4.39 -22.80
N PRO A 97 -4.77 3.17 -22.78
CA PRO A 97 -5.11 2.18 -21.79
C PRO A 97 -4.78 2.71 -20.38
N ARG A 98 -5.83 2.86 -19.56
CA ARG A 98 -5.67 3.37 -18.20
C ARG A 98 -5.13 2.27 -17.30
N PRO A 99 -4.14 2.56 -16.45
CA PRO A 99 -3.65 1.60 -15.49
C PRO A 99 -4.75 1.18 -14.51
N ARG A 100 -4.78 -0.07 -14.13
CA ARG A 100 -5.68 -0.59 -13.09
C ARG A 100 -5.18 -0.15 -11.73
N ALA A 101 -5.54 1.05 -11.30
CA ALA A 101 -5.20 1.57 -9.99
C ALA A 101 -6.32 1.27 -8.99
N SER A 102 -5.96 0.71 -7.82
CA SER A 102 -6.93 0.51 -6.75
C SER A 102 -7.35 1.86 -6.14
N ARG A 103 -8.62 1.98 -5.72
CA ARG A 103 -9.10 3.20 -5.05
C ARG A 103 -8.27 3.58 -3.83
N ALA A 104 -7.82 2.57 -3.07
CA ALA A 104 -6.95 2.78 -1.91
C ALA A 104 -5.58 3.36 -2.30
N ALA A 105 -4.99 2.91 -3.43
CA ALA A 105 -3.73 3.46 -3.93
C ALA A 105 -3.89 4.92 -4.38
N LEU A 106 -4.97 5.24 -5.10
CA LEU A 106 -5.26 6.62 -5.54
C LEU A 106 -5.54 7.56 -4.35
N ALA A 107 -6.25 7.08 -3.33
CA ALA A 107 -6.48 7.84 -2.11
C ALA A 107 -5.17 8.07 -1.34
N HIS A 108 -4.31 7.06 -1.25
CA HIS A 108 -2.99 7.18 -0.61
C HIS A 108 -2.08 8.19 -1.34
N LEU A 109 -2.18 8.27 -2.67
CA LEU A 109 -1.49 9.27 -3.48
C LEU A 109 -2.14 10.67 -3.43
N GLY A 110 -3.27 10.84 -2.72
CA GLY A 110 -4.03 12.09 -2.64
C GLY A 110 -4.71 12.47 -3.95
N MET A 111 -4.96 11.52 -4.85
CA MET A 111 -5.66 11.73 -6.12
C MET A 111 -7.17 11.50 -6.02
N LEU A 112 -7.63 10.83 -4.96
CA LEU A 112 -9.04 10.65 -4.60
C LEU A 112 -9.23 10.95 -3.12
N PRO A 113 -10.42 11.44 -2.71
CA PRO A 113 -10.73 11.57 -1.30
C PRO A 113 -10.64 10.19 -0.64
N ALA A 114 -10.06 10.14 0.56
CA ALA A 114 -9.95 8.90 1.32
C ALA A 114 -11.35 8.28 1.49
N PRO A 115 -11.53 6.99 1.21
CA PRO A 115 -12.82 6.37 1.38
C PRO A 115 -13.21 6.46 2.86
N GLY A 116 -14.27 7.19 3.19
CA GLY A 116 -14.75 7.41 4.55
C GLY A 116 -15.05 6.10 5.30
N ARG A 117 -15.19 5.00 4.57
CA ARG A 117 -15.37 3.64 5.10
C ARG A 117 -14.23 3.17 6.01
N LEU A 118 -12.99 3.63 5.80
CA LEU A 118 -11.85 3.30 6.68
C LEU A 118 -11.98 4.01 8.04
N VAL A 119 -12.42 5.27 8.03
CA VAL A 119 -12.65 6.03 9.26
C VAL A 119 -13.81 5.42 10.05
N VAL A 120 -14.91 5.07 9.36
CA VAL A 120 -16.07 4.41 9.98
C VAL A 120 -15.69 3.05 10.55
N HIS A 121 -14.94 2.24 9.83
CA HIS A 121 -14.53 0.92 10.34
C HIS A 121 -13.64 1.03 11.58
N THR A 122 -12.68 1.93 11.57
CA THR A 122 -11.81 2.18 12.72
C THR A 122 -12.63 2.70 13.91
N ALA A 123 -13.55 3.63 13.68
CA ALA A 123 -14.43 4.15 14.74
C ALA A 123 -15.33 3.05 15.32
N VAL A 124 -15.91 2.19 14.50
CA VAL A 124 -16.74 1.05 14.94
C VAL A 124 -15.91 0.06 15.78
N VAL A 125 -14.72 -0.29 15.35
CA VAL A 125 -13.83 -1.19 16.11
C VAL A 125 -13.49 -0.59 17.47
N TRP A 126 -13.12 0.69 17.52
CA TRP A 126 -12.85 1.39 18.78
C TRP A 126 -14.08 1.43 19.70
N LEU A 127 -15.25 1.73 19.15
CA LEU A 127 -16.51 1.78 19.91
C LEU A 127 -16.82 0.41 20.54
N VAL A 128 -16.74 -0.67 19.75
CA VAL A 128 -16.99 -2.04 20.24
C VAL A 128 -15.98 -2.44 21.33
N THR A 129 -14.71 -2.06 21.17
CA THR A 129 -13.66 -2.37 22.14
C THR A 129 -13.92 -1.64 23.47
N VAL A 130 -14.25 -0.35 23.40
CA VAL A 130 -14.55 0.46 24.62
C VAL A 130 -15.80 -0.05 25.31
N LEU A 131 -16.88 -0.32 24.58
CA LEU A 131 -18.11 -0.88 25.17
C LEU A 131 -17.88 -2.25 25.79
N GLY A 132 -17.10 -3.12 25.15
CA GLY A 132 -16.74 -4.42 25.69
C GLY A 132 -15.94 -4.31 26.99
N LEU A 133 -14.98 -3.40 27.03
CA LEU A 133 -14.17 -3.15 28.23
C LEU A 133 -15.02 -2.59 29.39
N CYS A 134 -15.87 -1.60 29.12
CA CYS A 134 -16.81 -1.04 30.12
C CYS A 134 -17.77 -2.10 30.65
N GLY A 135 -18.37 -2.92 29.78
CA GLY A 135 -19.23 -4.02 30.15
C GLY A 135 -18.53 -5.04 31.06
N TYR A 136 -17.28 -5.40 30.70
CA TYR A 136 -16.46 -6.29 31.51
C TYR A 136 -16.20 -5.72 32.92
N VAL A 137 -15.78 -4.46 33.02
CA VAL A 137 -15.54 -3.80 34.30
C VAL A 137 -16.80 -3.74 35.15
N CYS A 138 -17.95 -3.37 34.56
CA CYS A 138 -19.21 -3.36 35.27
C CYS A 138 -19.63 -4.74 35.79
N ALA A 139 -19.43 -5.79 34.99
CA ALA A 139 -19.73 -7.17 35.41
C ALA A 139 -18.85 -7.62 36.58
N VAL A 140 -17.54 -7.31 36.53
CA VAL A 140 -16.61 -7.63 37.62
C VAL A 140 -16.98 -6.92 38.89
N LEU A 141 -17.34 -5.63 38.82
CA LEU A 141 -17.78 -4.86 39.98
C LEU A 141 -19.12 -5.38 40.59
N ALA A 142 -20.06 -5.78 39.75
CA ALA A 142 -21.33 -6.34 40.21
C ALA A 142 -21.16 -7.72 40.87
N LEU A 143 -20.14 -8.49 40.50
CA LEU A 143 -19.85 -9.77 41.16
C LEU A 143 -19.03 -9.63 42.44
N ALA A 144 -18.42 -8.45 42.69
CA ALA A 144 -17.60 -8.17 43.85
C ALA A 144 -18.40 -7.52 44.99
N THR A 145 -19.66 -7.13 44.72
CA THR A 145 -20.64 -6.60 45.73
C THR A 145 -21.63 -7.67 46.12
#